data_2251e09b983e30574fd926ba1058d62f
#
_entry.id   2251e09b983e30574fd926ba1058d62f
#
_cell.length_a   1.000
_cell.length_b   1.000
_cell.length_c   1.000
_cell.angle_alpha   90.00
_cell.angle_beta   90.00
_cell.angle_gamma   90.00
#
_symmetry.space_group_name_H-M   'P 1'
#
loop_
_entity.id
_entity.type
_entity.pdbx_description
1 polymer ?
#
loop_
_entity_poly.entity_id
_entity_poly.type
_entity_poly.pdbx_seq_one_letter_code
_entity_poly.pdbx_strand_id
1 'polypeptide(L)'
;MTANITANPLETGIDELERFALEECVKRQRVDRRVSVLILPDKRCEMAIKFARLGAQVTIADAPAHRQNVEGRILAAGLRDEISFTPCAFPAVPEEPKDEPFDIIVIRRGLCSMPYDEARKVVRLLLRKLKIGGKLYISVLGLHSELGDGYAGSDLSIDQRFSKLSPA
;
A
#
# COMPACT_ATOMS: atom_id res chain seq x y z
N MET A 1 11.04 20.89 31.17
CA MET A 1 11.61 19.84 30.30
C MET A 1 10.48 19.25 29.48
N THR A 2 10.29 19.77 28.32
CA THR A 2 9.31 19.28 27.35
C THR A 2 9.95 18.13 26.58
N ALA A 3 9.52 16.91 26.85
CA ALA A 3 9.87 15.77 26.03
C ALA A 3 9.29 16.00 24.63
N ASN A 4 10.15 16.29 23.66
CA ASN A 4 9.81 16.17 22.27
C ASN A 4 9.56 14.68 21.98
N ILE A 5 8.32 14.26 22.12
CA ILE A 5 7.84 13.03 21.52
C ILE A 5 7.81 13.34 20.03
N THR A 6 8.91 13.05 19.33
CA THR A 6 8.91 12.97 17.89
C THR A 6 8.00 11.81 17.53
N ALA A 7 6.72 12.10 17.28
CA ALA A 7 5.77 11.14 16.79
C ALA A 7 6.40 10.45 15.57
N ASN A 8 6.52 9.13 15.65
CA ASN A 8 7.05 8.33 14.54
C ASN A 8 6.19 8.63 13.30
N PRO A 9 6.76 9.16 12.20
CA PRO A 9 5.97 9.51 11.01
C PRO A 9 5.18 8.33 10.45
N LEU A 10 5.56 7.10 10.79
CA LEU A 10 4.84 5.89 10.40
C LEU A 10 3.60 5.63 11.27
N GLU A 11 3.51 6.21 12.46
CA GLU A 11 2.34 6.16 13.33
C GLU A 11 1.33 7.26 13.00
N THR A 12 1.79 8.38 12.47
CA THR A 12 0.94 9.52 12.07
C THR A 12 0.32 9.36 10.69
N GLY A 13 0.63 8.31 9.94
CA GLY A 13 0.01 8.00 8.65
C GLY A 13 0.42 8.90 7.49
N ILE A 14 1.37 9.81 7.69
CA ILE A 14 1.89 10.69 6.63
C ILE A 14 3.38 10.43 6.50
N ASP A 15 3.74 9.46 5.68
CA ASP A 15 5.11 9.25 5.24
C ASP A 15 5.36 9.86 3.85
N GLU A 16 6.61 9.90 3.43
CA GLU A 16 6.98 10.46 2.12
C GLU A 16 6.33 9.71 0.97
N LEU A 17 6.19 8.39 1.06
CA LEU A 17 5.52 7.58 0.05
C LEU A 17 4.08 8.04 -0.14
N GLU A 18 3.33 8.20 0.94
CA GLU A 18 1.94 8.66 0.89
C GLU A 18 1.86 10.07 0.30
N ARG A 19 2.71 10.98 0.75
CA ARG A 19 2.76 12.35 0.24
C ARG A 19 2.98 12.37 -1.27
N PHE A 20 4.01 11.70 -1.77
CA PHE A 20 4.32 11.67 -3.20
C PHE A 20 3.21 11.01 -4.04
N ALA A 21 2.60 9.95 -3.52
CA ALA A 21 1.51 9.28 -4.22
C ALA A 21 0.25 10.15 -4.29
N LEU A 22 -0.09 10.88 -3.22
CA LEU A 22 -1.21 11.82 -3.21
C LEU A 22 -0.95 13.04 -4.11
N GLU A 23 0.25 13.60 -4.10
CA GLU A 23 0.66 14.69 -5.00
C GLU A 23 0.53 14.26 -6.48
N GLU A 24 0.93 13.04 -6.81
CA GLU A 24 0.75 12.49 -8.15
C GLU A 24 -0.72 12.35 -8.53
N CYS A 25 -1.57 11.92 -7.60
CA CYS A 25 -3.01 11.85 -7.82
C CYS A 25 -3.59 13.22 -8.18
N VAL A 26 -3.29 14.24 -7.39
CA VAL A 26 -3.73 15.62 -7.64
C VAL A 26 -3.23 16.14 -9.00
N LYS A 27 -1.97 15.84 -9.33
CA LYS A 27 -1.40 16.23 -10.62
C LYS A 27 -2.13 15.61 -11.80
N ARG A 28 -2.46 14.31 -11.71
CA ARG A 28 -3.18 13.58 -12.78
C ARG A 28 -4.61 14.06 -12.93
N GLN A 29 -5.30 14.40 -11.86
CA GLN A 29 -6.67 14.91 -11.90
C GLN A 29 -6.82 16.22 -12.68
N ARG A 30 -5.74 16.97 -12.86
CA ARG A 30 -5.76 18.16 -13.72
C ARG A 30 -5.91 17.84 -15.20
N VAL A 31 -5.55 16.61 -15.59
CA VAL A 31 -5.59 16.14 -16.98
C VAL A 31 -6.70 15.12 -17.17
N ASP A 32 -6.78 14.14 -16.26
CA ASP A 32 -7.76 13.07 -16.25
C ASP A 32 -8.79 13.25 -15.14
N ARG A 33 -10.07 13.21 -15.49
CA ARG A 33 -11.16 13.36 -14.51
C ARG A 33 -11.30 12.19 -13.54
N ARG A 34 -10.75 11.03 -13.88
CA ARG A 34 -10.79 9.81 -13.06
C ARG A 34 -9.41 9.20 -12.96
N VAL A 35 -8.82 9.32 -11.78
CA VAL A 35 -7.57 8.64 -11.44
C VAL A 35 -7.91 7.31 -10.77
N SER A 36 -7.37 6.21 -11.27
CA SER A 36 -7.54 4.87 -10.71
C SER A 36 -6.32 4.48 -9.88
N VAL A 37 -6.55 4.06 -8.64
CA VAL A 37 -5.51 3.76 -7.66
C VAL A 37 -5.70 2.34 -7.11
N LEU A 38 -4.63 1.56 -7.08
CA LEU A 38 -4.57 0.28 -6.39
C LEU A 38 -3.66 0.38 -5.17
N ILE A 39 -4.15 -0.03 -4.01
CA ILE A 39 -3.37 -0.05 -2.77
C ILE A 39 -3.34 -1.46 -2.21
N LEU A 40 -2.15 -1.93 -1.86
CA LEU A 40 -1.98 -3.27 -1.29
C LEU A 40 -0.78 -3.32 -0.30
N PRO A 41 -1.00 -3.80 0.93
CA PRO A 41 -2.29 -3.92 1.61
C PRO A 41 -2.75 -2.58 2.19
N ASP A 42 -4.03 -2.44 2.57
CA ASP A 42 -4.54 -1.28 3.33
C ASP A 42 -5.70 -1.66 4.25
N LYS A 43 -5.44 -2.51 5.23
CA LYS A 43 -6.46 -2.98 6.20
C LYS A 43 -7.10 -1.87 7.05
N ARG A 44 -6.43 -0.71 7.18
CA ARG A 44 -6.92 0.46 7.90
C ARG A 44 -7.71 1.43 7.03
N CYS A 45 -7.62 1.30 5.72
CA CYS A 45 -8.25 2.18 4.72
C CYS A 45 -7.82 3.66 4.81
N GLU A 46 -6.79 4.00 5.57
CA GLU A 46 -6.40 5.38 5.79
C GLU A 46 -5.94 6.05 4.50
N MET A 47 -5.10 5.37 3.76
CA MET A 47 -4.60 5.86 2.47
C MET A 47 -5.70 5.86 1.41
N ALA A 48 -6.49 4.78 1.34
CA ALA A 48 -7.59 4.67 0.40
C ALA A 48 -8.62 5.80 0.58
N ILE A 49 -8.98 6.12 1.82
CA ILE A 49 -9.90 7.22 2.14
C ILE A 49 -9.33 8.58 1.67
N LYS A 50 -8.04 8.81 1.84
CA LYS A 50 -7.40 10.05 1.37
C LYS A 50 -7.46 10.19 -0.15
N PHE A 51 -7.13 9.12 -0.89
CA PHE A 51 -7.25 9.12 -2.35
C PHE A 51 -8.69 9.30 -2.82
N ALA A 52 -9.64 8.61 -2.21
CA ALA A 52 -11.06 8.72 -2.57
C ALA A 52 -11.62 10.12 -2.33
N ARG A 53 -11.22 10.76 -1.22
CA ARG A 53 -11.58 12.16 -0.93
C ARG A 53 -10.98 13.16 -1.91
N LEU A 54 -9.91 12.82 -2.59
CA LEU A 54 -9.38 13.58 -3.73
C LEU A 54 -10.15 13.30 -5.02
N GLY A 55 -11.12 12.40 -5.03
CA GLY A 55 -11.92 12.03 -6.20
C GLY A 55 -11.34 10.89 -7.04
N ALA A 56 -10.37 10.14 -6.50
CA ALA A 56 -9.86 8.95 -7.16
C ALA A 56 -10.79 7.75 -6.98
N GLN A 57 -10.80 6.84 -7.96
CA GLN A 57 -11.37 5.51 -7.84
C GLN A 57 -10.32 4.57 -7.26
N VAL A 58 -10.59 4.02 -6.09
CA VAL A 58 -9.61 3.23 -5.34
C VAL A 58 -10.02 1.76 -5.25
N THR A 59 -9.06 0.88 -5.50
CA THR A 59 -9.18 -0.55 -5.22
C THR A 59 -8.22 -0.91 -4.10
N ILE A 60 -8.73 -1.47 -3.00
CA ILE A 60 -7.92 -2.07 -1.95
C ILE A 60 -7.81 -3.56 -2.22
N ALA A 61 -6.59 -4.06 -2.34
CA ALA A 61 -6.31 -5.49 -2.38
C ALA A 61 -5.67 -5.93 -1.06
N ASP A 62 -6.35 -6.78 -0.32
CA ASP A 62 -5.88 -7.26 0.99
C ASP A 62 -6.37 -8.69 1.24
N ALA A 63 -5.85 -9.34 2.28
CA ALA A 63 -6.24 -10.70 2.64
C ALA A 63 -7.75 -10.82 2.83
N PRO A 64 -8.37 -11.94 2.40
CA PRO A 64 -9.82 -12.16 2.53
C PRO A 64 -10.34 -11.99 3.97
N ALA A 65 -9.51 -12.32 4.96
CA ALA A 65 -9.84 -12.15 6.37
C ALA A 65 -10.08 -10.69 6.78
N HIS A 66 -9.54 -9.73 6.05
CA HIS A 66 -9.68 -8.30 6.34
C HIS A 66 -10.93 -7.67 5.70
N ARG A 67 -11.64 -8.39 4.82
CA ARG A 67 -12.79 -7.87 4.05
C ARG A 67 -13.80 -7.15 4.93
N GLN A 68 -14.31 -7.80 5.97
CA GLN A 68 -15.35 -7.23 6.82
C GLN A 68 -14.91 -5.92 7.50
N ASN A 69 -13.67 -5.87 7.97
CA ASN A 69 -13.11 -4.68 8.59
C ASN A 69 -12.97 -3.54 7.55
N VAL A 70 -12.41 -3.85 6.38
CA VAL A 70 -12.20 -2.87 5.31
C VAL A 70 -13.53 -2.32 4.80
N GLU A 71 -14.49 -3.19 4.48
CA GLU A 71 -15.83 -2.78 4.00
C GLU A 71 -16.59 -1.97 5.06
N GLY A 72 -16.46 -2.31 6.35
CA GLY A 72 -17.03 -1.54 7.45
C GLY A 72 -16.45 -0.13 7.54
N ARG A 73 -15.14 0.03 7.33
CA ARG A 73 -14.49 1.34 7.31
C ARG A 73 -14.86 2.18 6.09
N ILE A 74 -14.98 1.55 4.93
CA ILE A 74 -15.45 2.20 3.69
C ILE A 74 -16.87 2.72 3.89
N LEU A 75 -17.75 1.89 4.46
CA LEU A 75 -19.12 2.27 4.75
C LEU A 75 -19.20 3.43 5.76
N ALA A 76 -18.43 3.36 6.85
CA ALA A 76 -18.38 4.41 7.85
C ALA A 76 -17.84 5.74 7.29
N ALA A 77 -16.96 5.70 6.30
CA ALA A 77 -16.46 6.87 5.61
C ALA A 77 -17.42 7.44 4.54
N GLY A 78 -18.48 6.69 4.19
CA GLY A 78 -19.42 7.08 3.13
C GLY A 78 -18.84 7.02 1.71
N LEU A 79 -17.85 6.14 1.48
CA LEU A 79 -17.07 6.10 0.23
C LEU A 79 -17.24 4.77 -0.54
N ARG A 80 -18.46 4.20 -0.50
CA ARG A 80 -18.73 2.90 -1.15
C ARG A 80 -18.65 2.95 -2.68
N ASP A 81 -18.90 4.10 -3.26
CA ASP A 81 -18.87 4.27 -4.71
C ASP A 81 -17.45 4.56 -5.23
N GLU A 82 -16.56 5.02 -4.33
CA GLU A 82 -15.19 5.40 -4.67
C GLU A 82 -14.16 4.32 -4.31
N ILE A 83 -14.46 3.47 -3.32
CA ILE A 83 -13.52 2.44 -2.84
C ILE A 83 -14.12 1.06 -2.97
N SER A 84 -13.42 0.16 -3.65
CA SER A 84 -13.73 -1.26 -3.75
C SER A 84 -12.70 -2.13 -3.04
N PHE A 85 -13.12 -3.32 -2.58
CA PHE A 85 -12.23 -4.31 -1.97
C PHE A 85 -12.10 -5.54 -2.88
N THR A 86 -10.87 -5.96 -3.12
CA THR A 86 -10.54 -7.18 -3.85
C THR A 86 -9.74 -8.11 -2.93
N PRO A 87 -10.21 -9.35 -2.69
CA PRO A 87 -9.46 -10.29 -1.86
C PRO A 87 -8.18 -10.71 -2.57
N CYS A 88 -7.04 -10.47 -1.93
CA CYS A 88 -5.75 -10.84 -2.47
C CYS A 88 -4.71 -10.87 -1.35
N ALA A 89 -4.06 -12.00 -1.15
CA ALA A 89 -2.96 -12.12 -0.21
C ALA A 89 -1.64 -12.32 -0.95
N PHE A 90 -0.63 -11.51 -0.64
CA PHE A 90 0.71 -11.71 -1.18
C PHE A 90 1.20 -13.16 -0.98
N PRO A 91 1.93 -13.72 -1.95
CA PRO A 91 2.48 -13.13 -3.18
C PRO A 91 1.52 -13.07 -4.37
N ALA A 92 0.26 -13.44 -4.21
CA ALA A 92 -0.73 -13.27 -5.25
C ALA A 92 -0.93 -11.78 -5.57
N VAL A 93 -1.28 -11.49 -6.81
CA VAL A 93 -1.62 -10.15 -7.29
C VAL A 93 -3.07 -10.20 -7.75
N PRO A 94 -3.90 -9.18 -7.44
CA PRO A 94 -5.30 -9.22 -7.82
C PRO A 94 -5.44 -9.35 -9.33
N GLU A 95 -6.26 -10.31 -9.76
CA GLU A 95 -6.55 -10.50 -11.17
C GLU A 95 -7.56 -9.46 -11.67
N GLU A 96 -8.49 -9.10 -10.82
CA GLU A 96 -9.52 -8.09 -11.10
C GLU A 96 -9.06 -6.68 -10.68
N PRO A 97 -9.47 -5.63 -11.36
CA PRO A 97 -10.12 -5.66 -12.67
C PRO A 97 -9.14 -6.07 -13.78
N LYS A 98 -9.60 -6.92 -14.70
CA LYS A 98 -8.73 -7.49 -15.76
C LYS A 98 -8.31 -6.45 -16.80
N ASP A 99 -9.23 -5.59 -17.14
CA ASP A 99 -9.13 -4.72 -18.33
C ASP A 99 -8.96 -3.24 -18.01
N GLU A 100 -8.92 -2.88 -16.72
CA GLU A 100 -8.74 -1.48 -16.29
C GLU A 100 -7.38 -1.29 -15.61
N PRO A 101 -6.37 -0.80 -16.33
CA PRO A 101 -5.07 -0.52 -15.74
C PRO A 101 -5.15 0.68 -14.79
N PHE A 102 -4.26 0.70 -13.80
CA PHE A 102 -4.20 1.74 -12.78
C PHE A 102 -3.26 2.88 -13.16
N ASP A 103 -3.62 4.09 -12.75
CA ASP A 103 -2.75 5.26 -12.83
C ASP A 103 -1.64 5.22 -11.78
N ILE A 104 -2.01 4.76 -10.57
CA ILE A 104 -1.14 4.71 -9.41
C ILE A 104 -1.32 3.36 -8.72
N ILE A 105 -0.21 2.72 -8.39
CA ILE A 105 -0.19 1.54 -7.51
C ILE A 105 0.68 1.85 -6.30
N VAL A 106 0.20 1.55 -5.10
CA VAL A 106 0.92 1.79 -3.85
C VAL A 106 1.08 0.49 -3.08
N ILE A 107 2.34 0.17 -2.72
CA ILE A 107 2.67 -0.95 -1.86
C ILE A 107 3.39 -0.40 -0.61
N ARG A 108 2.67 -0.35 0.50
CA ARG A 108 3.24 0.09 1.75
C ARG A 108 3.69 -1.10 2.58
N ARG A 109 5.01 -1.35 2.61
CA ARG A 109 5.64 -2.47 3.33
C ARG A 109 5.14 -3.87 2.94
N GLY A 110 4.28 -3.98 1.93
CA GLY A 110 3.70 -5.27 1.53
C GLY A 110 4.72 -6.28 1.03
N LEU A 111 5.90 -5.84 0.57
CA LEU A 111 6.97 -6.73 0.10
C LEU A 111 7.95 -7.15 1.19
N CYS A 112 7.86 -6.58 2.40
CA CYS A 112 8.86 -6.80 3.45
C CYS A 112 8.87 -8.23 4.00
N SER A 113 7.75 -8.93 3.93
CA SER A 113 7.58 -10.28 4.50
C SER A 113 7.88 -11.42 3.54
N MET A 114 8.32 -11.12 2.32
CA MET A 114 8.58 -12.15 1.31
C MET A 114 10.03 -12.14 0.81
N PRO A 115 10.56 -13.30 0.34
CA PRO A 115 11.87 -13.39 -0.28
C PRO A 115 11.98 -12.53 -1.52
N TYR A 116 13.21 -12.11 -1.85
CA TYR A 116 13.49 -11.22 -2.99
C TYR A 116 12.89 -11.71 -4.32
N ASP A 117 13.02 -12.99 -4.63
CA ASP A 117 12.52 -13.53 -5.91
C ASP A 117 11.01 -13.49 -6.01
N GLU A 118 10.29 -13.66 -4.91
CA GLU A 118 8.84 -13.50 -4.86
C GLU A 118 8.44 -12.03 -4.97
N ALA A 119 9.08 -11.15 -4.22
CA ALA A 119 8.87 -9.71 -4.32
C ALA A 119 9.08 -9.20 -5.74
N ARG A 120 10.14 -9.67 -6.42
CA ARG A 120 10.43 -9.34 -7.82
C ARG A 120 9.32 -9.79 -8.77
N LYS A 121 8.75 -10.99 -8.57
CA LYS A 121 7.62 -11.48 -9.37
C LYS A 121 6.38 -10.60 -9.16
N VAL A 122 6.05 -10.30 -7.91
CA VAL A 122 4.93 -9.41 -7.55
C VAL A 122 5.07 -8.06 -8.23
N VAL A 123 6.22 -7.41 -8.10
CA VAL A 123 6.47 -6.10 -8.73
C VAL A 123 6.28 -6.16 -10.26
N ARG A 124 6.81 -7.19 -10.92
CA ARG A 124 6.64 -7.36 -12.36
C ARG A 124 5.18 -7.52 -12.78
N LEU A 125 4.38 -8.26 -12.00
CA LEU A 125 2.96 -8.42 -12.26
C LEU A 125 2.21 -7.10 -12.07
N LEU A 126 2.54 -6.33 -11.04
CA LEU A 126 1.92 -5.04 -10.78
C LEU A 126 2.29 -3.98 -11.83
N LEU A 127 3.53 -3.98 -12.32
CA LEU A 127 3.93 -3.09 -13.42
C LEU A 127 3.09 -3.31 -14.69
N ARG A 128 2.62 -4.53 -14.93
CA ARG A 128 1.73 -4.84 -16.07
C ARG A 128 0.31 -4.31 -15.88
N LYS A 129 -0.07 -4.00 -14.64
CA LYS A 129 -1.37 -3.42 -14.30
C LYS A 129 -1.35 -1.89 -14.31
N LEU A 130 -0.24 -1.27 -14.59
CA LEU A 130 -0.15 0.18 -14.75
C LEU A 130 -0.54 0.62 -16.16
N LYS A 131 -1.22 1.76 -16.24
CA LYS A 131 -1.35 2.51 -17.48
C LYS A 131 0.02 2.96 -18.00
N ILE A 132 0.12 3.25 -19.28
CA ILE A 132 1.31 3.90 -19.84
C ILE A 132 1.54 5.23 -19.12
N GLY A 133 2.72 5.43 -18.55
CA GLY A 133 3.03 6.58 -17.69
C GLY A 133 2.48 6.49 -16.29
N GLY A 134 1.84 5.38 -15.89
CA GLY A 134 1.43 5.10 -14.53
C GLY A 134 2.62 4.96 -13.59
N LYS A 135 2.41 5.12 -12.29
CA LYS A 135 3.47 5.08 -11.28
C LYS A 135 3.21 4.05 -10.20
N LEU A 136 4.27 3.34 -9.82
CA LEU A 136 4.31 2.40 -8.72
C LEU A 136 5.13 3.00 -7.58
N TYR A 137 4.49 3.14 -6.42
CA TYR A 137 5.11 3.60 -5.18
C TYR A 137 5.30 2.42 -4.24
N ILE A 138 6.52 2.20 -3.78
CA ILE A 138 6.86 1.09 -2.88
C ILE A 138 7.61 1.64 -1.69
N SER A 139 7.18 1.27 -0.49
CA SER A 139 8.01 1.39 0.71
C SER A 139 8.39 0.01 1.22
N VAL A 140 9.63 -0.09 1.67
CA VAL A 140 10.19 -1.29 2.30
C VAL A 140 10.94 -0.89 3.56
N LEU A 141 10.97 -1.79 4.52
CA LEU A 141 11.84 -1.66 5.69
C LEU A 141 13.20 -2.26 5.35
N GLY A 142 14.26 -1.54 5.63
CA GLY A 142 15.61 -2.09 5.56
C GLY A 142 15.84 -3.15 6.63
N LEU A 143 16.76 -4.09 6.40
CA LEU A 143 17.13 -5.14 7.37
C LEU A 143 17.59 -4.60 8.72
N HIS A 144 18.07 -3.37 8.74
CA HIS A 144 18.54 -2.67 9.94
C HIS A 144 17.55 -1.58 10.40
N SER A 145 16.31 -1.64 9.93
CA SER A 145 15.28 -0.69 10.36
C SER A 145 14.87 -0.96 11.80
N GLU A 146 14.87 0.07 12.63
CA GLU A 146 14.38 0.01 14.00
C GLU A 146 12.89 -0.35 14.11
N LEU A 147 12.17 -0.25 13.00
CA LEU A 147 10.75 -0.58 12.90
C LEU A 147 10.48 -2.05 12.56
N GLY A 148 11.54 -2.82 12.27
CA GLY A 148 11.43 -4.24 11.95
C GLY A 148 11.70 -5.12 13.16
N ASP A 149 10.89 -6.15 13.37
CA ASP A 149 11.07 -7.15 14.44
C ASP A 149 12.42 -7.91 14.34
N GLY A 150 13.06 -7.84 13.18
CA GLY A 150 14.37 -8.45 12.93
C GLY A 150 15.57 -7.56 13.24
N TYR A 151 15.35 -6.32 13.73
CA TYR A 151 16.42 -5.34 13.93
C TYR A 151 17.37 -5.70 15.07
N ALA A 152 16.88 -6.22 16.16
CA ALA A 152 17.65 -6.42 17.38
C ALA A 152 18.70 -7.51 17.20
N GLY A 153 19.88 -7.14 16.66
CA GLY A 153 21.15 -7.87 16.77
C GLY A 153 21.10 -9.38 16.65
N SER A 154 20.09 -9.90 15.97
CA SER A 154 19.83 -11.31 15.95
C SER A 154 20.84 -12.03 15.07
N ASP A 155 21.38 -13.12 15.57
CA ASP A 155 22.14 -14.11 14.81
C ASP A 155 21.31 -14.82 13.72
N LEU A 156 20.12 -14.28 13.43
CA LEU A 156 19.22 -14.79 12.42
C LEU A 156 19.79 -14.59 11.02
N SER A 157 19.62 -15.58 10.18
CA SER A 157 19.93 -15.47 8.75
C SER A 157 19.10 -14.35 8.10
N ILE A 158 19.55 -13.85 6.93
CA ILE A 158 18.84 -12.83 6.17
C ILE A 158 17.38 -13.23 5.90
N ASP A 159 17.14 -14.48 5.49
CA ASP A 159 15.80 -14.99 5.20
C ASP A 159 14.91 -15.01 6.44
N GLN A 160 15.46 -15.39 7.59
CA GLN A 160 14.75 -15.36 8.87
C GLN A 160 14.40 -13.92 9.32
N ARG A 161 15.26 -12.95 9.01
CA ARG A 161 14.99 -11.54 9.26
C ARG A 161 13.86 -11.02 8.37
N PHE A 162 13.87 -11.36 7.08
CA PHE A 162 12.80 -11.00 6.16
C PHE A 162 11.44 -11.55 6.59
N SER A 163 11.39 -12.80 7.05
CA SER A 163 10.14 -13.42 7.49
C SER A 163 9.49 -12.75 8.70
N LYS A 164 10.25 -11.97 9.47
CA LYS A 164 9.75 -11.21 10.63
C LYS A 164 9.27 -9.80 10.30
N LEU A 165 9.54 -9.29 9.09
CA LEU A 165 9.08 -7.99 8.67
C LEU A 165 7.61 -8.08 8.24
N SER A 166 6.73 -7.47 9.00
CA SER A 166 5.29 -7.44 8.69
C SER A 166 4.93 -6.29 7.76
N PRO A 167 3.99 -6.48 6.82
CA PRO A 167 3.37 -5.38 6.10
C PRO A 167 2.63 -4.46 7.07
N ALA A 168 2.53 -3.19 6.73
CA ALA A 168 1.85 -2.18 7.54
C ALA A 168 0.33 -2.31 7.53
#